data_36d509be19f87d8259681952eca21a13
#
_entry.id   36d509be19f87d8259681952eca21a13
#
_cell.length_a   1.000
_cell.length_b   1.000
_cell.length_c   1.000
_cell.angle_alpha   90.00
_cell.angle_beta   90.00
_cell.angle_gamma   90.00
#
_symmetry.space_group_name_H-M   'P 1'
#
loop_
_entity.id
_entity.type
_entity.pdbx_description
1 polymer ?
#
loop_
_entity_poly.entity_id
_entity_poly.type
_entity_poly.pdbx_seq_one_letter_code
_entity_poly.pdbx_strand_id
1 'polypeptide(L)'
;MSGIFINSDAWNFWIAKPEQMTAEGIRADVDFYTAGGGVEAIFYNMNFQRSFYPTKVGTPYDKDLEVTEDGTLLLRGEPVTKENGADEYKMFYINYTTLKKNCPDYMQLRYDYCHEKGVEMWHSMRMNDVHHSRIGQEHRPQHCDLWQERKDLIRAWYRHSWRGEWVDGAFDYGQQEVYNYHLAMAREYLLDYESDGIELDWLRCAPVFKPGYDEINTPILTRFMRDVRAAADEAEKKWGHRLRIAVRVPGQVMDAMGMGMDVYTWAKEGLIDVLIPSPRDVCTEQDYNVTLWRQLAPAPVILAPCIDCALKAAPNYIWSFRYTTETDCGFASNYYQQGADTIYLYNHFPFQAKEHPEMQRFLSYVGDRKKVASHARRHAVTNHVQNGEGKFAGLTFPHQIWSQCCNGGVKVNVGENVAGKTAKVVIGATKPLDIDILVNTQVCPMLPKDTPLPDPVPASKDTQTWYVQAEIPAGLLHEGWNVVEIFHKGWFTLLAEELIWMEIVIDGEKG
;
A
#
# COMPACT_ATOMS: atom_id res chain seq x y z
N MET A 1 3.04 -10.75 -19.10
CA MET A 1 3.82 -10.17 -18.01
C MET A 1 4.36 -11.29 -17.16
N SER A 2 5.62 -11.23 -16.81
CA SER A 2 6.28 -12.24 -15.98
C SER A 2 6.97 -11.62 -14.76
N GLY A 3 6.78 -10.33 -14.55
CA GLY A 3 7.37 -9.56 -13.44
C GLY A 3 6.32 -8.84 -12.60
N ILE A 4 6.79 -8.21 -11.52
CA ILE A 4 5.98 -7.43 -10.60
C ILE A 4 6.25 -5.93 -10.73
N PHE A 5 5.34 -5.16 -10.17
CA PHE A 5 5.51 -3.74 -9.97
C PHE A 5 5.92 -3.45 -8.52
N ILE A 6 6.87 -2.55 -8.32
CA ILE A 6 7.32 -2.15 -6.99
C ILE A 6 7.36 -0.64 -6.83
N ASN A 7 6.80 -0.13 -5.74
CA ASN A 7 6.91 1.28 -5.39
C ASN A 7 8.17 1.53 -4.57
N SER A 8 8.99 2.46 -5.05
CA SER A 8 10.11 3.02 -4.28
C SER A 8 9.64 4.30 -3.61
N ASP A 9 9.36 4.23 -2.32
CA ASP A 9 9.04 5.42 -1.53
C ASP A 9 10.24 6.40 -1.55
N ALA A 10 9.96 7.69 -1.65
CA ALA A 10 11.01 8.71 -1.58
C ALA A 10 11.89 8.57 -0.34
N TRP A 11 11.32 8.15 0.78
CA TRP A 11 12.07 7.84 1.99
C TRP A 11 13.24 6.88 1.76
N ASN A 12 13.08 5.87 0.92
CA ASN A 12 14.09 4.82 0.71
C ASN A 12 15.44 5.36 0.24
N PHE A 13 15.41 6.28 -0.72
CA PHE A 13 16.62 6.85 -1.30
C PHE A 13 17.13 8.05 -0.50
N TRP A 14 16.22 8.94 -0.08
CA TRP A 14 16.60 10.22 0.51
C TRP A 14 17.06 10.15 1.97
N ILE A 15 16.95 9.00 2.66
CA ILE A 15 17.55 8.76 3.98
C ILE A 15 18.96 8.13 3.91
N ALA A 16 19.44 7.81 2.71
CA ALA A 16 20.78 7.25 2.54
C ALA A 16 21.86 8.25 3.00
N LYS A 17 23.08 7.77 3.12
CA LYS A 17 24.19 8.65 3.51
C LYS A 17 24.50 9.66 2.41
N PRO A 18 24.91 10.92 2.74
CA PRO A 18 25.17 11.96 1.75
C PRO A 18 26.22 11.59 0.69
N GLU A 19 27.21 10.76 1.03
CA GLU A 19 28.20 10.25 0.08
C GLU A 19 27.63 9.31 -0.99
N GLN A 20 26.40 8.81 -0.79
CA GLN A 20 25.68 8.01 -1.78
C GLN A 20 24.85 8.88 -2.75
N MET A 21 24.82 10.19 -2.55
CA MET A 21 24.09 11.12 -3.43
C MET A 21 24.91 11.43 -4.68
N THR A 22 25.08 10.42 -5.53
CA THR A 22 25.90 10.40 -6.76
C THR A 22 25.21 9.60 -7.85
N ALA A 23 25.77 9.62 -9.06
CA ALA A 23 25.31 8.77 -10.16
C ALA A 23 25.40 7.27 -9.83
N GLU A 24 26.45 6.85 -9.11
CA GLU A 24 26.64 5.47 -8.64
C GLU A 24 25.57 5.09 -7.60
N GLY A 25 25.19 6.03 -6.73
CA GLY A 25 24.12 5.82 -5.75
C GLY A 25 22.76 5.61 -6.41
N ILE A 26 22.45 6.35 -7.48
CA ILE A 26 21.24 6.12 -8.30
C ILE A 26 21.26 4.72 -8.91
N ARG A 27 22.40 4.29 -9.49
CA ARG A 27 22.52 2.95 -10.05
C ARG A 27 22.36 1.86 -9.01
N ALA A 28 22.96 2.04 -7.83
CA ALA A 28 22.84 1.10 -6.72
C ALA A 28 21.38 0.96 -6.20
N ASP A 29 20.61 2.04 -6.23
CA ASP A 29 19.19 2.01 -5.89
C ASP A 29 18.39 1.17 -6.90
N VAL A 30 18.62 1.35 -8.19
CA VAL A 30 17.99 0.50 -9.24
C VAL A 30 18.46 -0.94 -9.14
N ASP A 31 19.76 -1.18 -8.94
CA ASP A 31 20.34 -2.53 -8.78
C ASP A 31 19.70 -3.28 -7.60
N PHE A 32 19.39 -2.59 -6.53
CA PHE A 32 18.71 -3.19 -5.37
C PHE A 32 17.38 -3.84 -5.77
N TYR A 33 16.54 -3.15 -6.52
CA TYR A 33 15.23 -3.68 -6.94
C TYR A 33 15.34 -4.73 -8.04
N THR A 34 16.37 -4.68 -8.87
CA THR A 34 16.49 -5.54 -10.05
C THR A 34 17.36 -6.79 -9.83
N ALA A 35 18.05 -6.90 -8.71
CA ALA A 35 18.99 -7.99 -8.40
C ALA A 35 18.38 -9.41 -8.51
N GLY A 36 17.09 -9.56 -8.20
CA GLY A 36 16.38 -10.83 -8.29
C GLY A 36 15.82 -11.17 -9.69
N GLY A 37 15.78 -10.20 -10.62
CA GLY A 37 15.27 -10.40 -11.98
C GLY A 37 13.75 -10.55 -12.11
N GLY A 38 12.98 -10.33 -11.04
CA GLY A 38 11.51 -10.51 -11.04
C GLY A 38 10.70 -9.21 -11.13
N VAL A 39 11.37 -8.06 -11.14
CA VAL A 39 10.73 -6.75 -11.21
C VAL A 39 10.59 -6.33 -12.68
N GLU A 40 9.41 -5.92 -13.09
CA GLU A 40 9.09 -5.42 -14.44
C GLU A 40 9.07 -3.89 -14.49
N ALA A 41 8.60 -3.24 -13.38
CA ALA A 41 8.54 -1.79 -13.29
C ALA A 41 8.81 -1.28 -11.88
N ILE A 42 9.52 -0.15 -11.79
CA ILE A 42 9.77 0.57 -10.53
C ILE A 42 9.02 1.91 -10.58
N PHE A 43 8.15 2.12 -9.61
CA PHE A 43 7.35 3.32 -9.43
C PHE A 43 8.03 4.23 -8.41
N TYR A 44 8.76 5.22 -8.86
CA TYR A 44 9.49 6.13 -7.98
C TYR A 44 8.58 7.24 -7.46
N ASN A 45 8.40 7.31 -6.15
CA ASN A 45 7.69 8.41 -5.52
C ASN A 45 8.49 9.70 -5.63
N MET A 46 7.89 10.72 -6.24
CA MET A 46 8.55 11.96 -6.60
C MET A 46 8.20 13.12 -5.70
N ASN A 47 7.19 12.96 -4.83
CA ASN A 47 6.75 14.02 -3.94
C ASN A 47 6.13 13.47 -2.65
N PHE A 48 6.33 14.22 -1.57
CA PHE A 48 5.35 14.37 -0.51
C PHE A 48 4.42 15.56 -0.90
N GLN A 49 4.30 16.60 -0.07
CA GLN A 49 3.78 17.87 -0.57
C GLN A 49 4.86 18.66 -1.33
N ARG A 50 6.14 18.58 -0.89
CA ARG A 50 7.30 19.09 -1.64
C ARG A 50 7.84 18.04 -2.59
N SER A 51 8.46 18.51 -3.66
CA SER A 51 8.98 17.69 -4.76
C SER A 51 10.45 17.38 -4.59
N PHE A 52 10.84 16.12 -4.86
CA PHE A 52 12.23 15.65 -4.89
C PHE A 52 12.84 15.70 -6.30
N TYR A 53 12.38 16.64 -7.12
CA TYR A 53 12.90 16.92 -8.45
C TYR A 53 12.87 18.43 -8.70
N PRO A 54 13.64 18.95 -9.66
CA PRO A 54 13.64 20.38 -10.00
C PRO A 54 12.31 20.79 -10.64
N THR A 55 11.32 21.10 -9.82
CA THR A 55 9.98 21.49 -10.26
C THR A 55 9.89 22.99 -10.56
N LYS A 56 9.08 23.33 -11.57
CA LYS A 56 8.68 24.71 -11.91
C LYS A 56 7.27 25.02 -11.38
N VAL A 57 6.51 23.98 -11.03
CA VAL A 57 5.09 24.07 -10.63
C VAL A 57 4.93 23.88 -9.12
N GLY A 58 5.53 22.81 -8.58
CA GLY A 58 5.46 22.47 -7.17
C GLY A 58 6.41 23.30 -6.31
N THR A 59 6.54 22.93 -5.06
CA THR A 59 7.56 23.47 -4.15
C THR A 59 8.75 22.49 -4.13
N PRO A 60 9.92 22.85 -4.68
CA PRO A 60 11.09 21.99 -4.62
C PRO A 60 11.53 21.80 -3.16
N TYR A 61 12.20 20.67 -2.87
CA TYR A 61 12.48 20.31 -1.49
C TYR A 61 13.39 21.29 -0.78
N ASP A 62 14.31 21.93 -1.50
CA ASP A 62 15.30 22.89 -0.97
C ASP A 62 14.76 24.32 -0.81
N LYS A 63 13.53 24.62 -1.26
CA LYS A 63 12.99 25.97 -1.18
C LYS A 63 12.81 26.42 0.26
N ASP A 64 13.30 27.63 0.57
CA ASP A 64 13.20 28.26 1.89
C ASP A 64 13.82 27.44 3.05
N LEU A 65 14.68 26.44 2.72
CA LEU A 65 15.44 25.67 3.68
C LEU A 65 16.91 26.06 3.64
N GLU A 66 17.53 26.12 4.82
CA GLU A 66 18.94 26.41 4.99
C GLU A 66 19.48 25.61 6.18
N VAL A 67 20.72 25.17 6.10
CA VAL A 67 21.46 24.62 7.25
C VAL A 67 22.58 25.60 7.61
N THR A 68 22.52 26.12 8.82
CA THR A 68 23.51 27.08 9.34
C THR A 68 24.86 26.39 9.63
N GLU A 69 25.92 27.17 9.90
CA GLU A 69 27.25 26.66 10.22
C GLU A 69 27.28 25.76 11.47
N ASP A 70 26.41 26.01 12.45
CA ASP A 70 26.27 25.20 13.65
C ASP A 70 25.38 23.95 13.41
N GLY A 71 24.88 23.75 12.18
CA GLY A 71 24.10 22.61 11.77
C GLY A 71 22.60 22.70 12.10
N THR A 72 22.08 23.88 12.44
CA THR A 72 20.66 24.11 12.65
C THR A 72 19.92 24.18 11.32
N LEU A 73 18.82 23.44 11.16
CA LEU A 73 17.93 23.55 10.00
C LEU A 73 16.98 24.73 10.20
N LEU A 74 16.97 25.64 9.25
CA LEU A 74 16.01 26.75 9.19
C LEU A 74 14.98 26.52 8.10
N LEU A 75 13.74 26.89 8.36
CA LEU A 75 12.65 27.02 7.38
C LEU A 75 12.18 28.47 7.39
N ARG A 76 12.32 29.17 6.25
CA ARG A 76 11.98 30.60 6.13
C ARG A 76 12.65 31.48 7.19
N GLY A 77 13.91 31.13 7.53
CA GLY A 77 14.72 31.84 8.53
C GLY A 77 14.45 31.45 9.99
N GLU A 78 13.46 30.62 10.28
CA GLU A 78 13.13 30.17 11.63
C GLU A 78 13.65 28.75 11.88
N PRO A 79 14.20 28.47 13.08
CA PRO A 79 14.68 27.14 13.43
C PRO A 79 13.58 26.06 13.40
N VAL A 80 13.84 24.95 12.75
CA VAL A 80 12.99 23.75 12.84
C VAL A 80 13.34 23.00 14.11
N THR A 81 12.36 22.74 14.97
CA THR A 81 12.56 22.02 16.22
C THR A 81 12.65 20.50 16.00
N LYS A 82 13.13 19.75 17.01
CA LYS A 82 13.14 18.27 16.97
C LYS A 82 11.73 17.68 16.86
N GLU A 83 10.76 18.28 17.55
CA GLU A 83 9.35 17.88 17.46
C GLU A 83 8.79 18.09 16.04
N ASN A 84 9.34 19.03 15.31
CA ASN A 84 9.02 19.27 13.91
C ASN A 84 9.92 18.51 12.94
N GLY A 85 10.71 17.55 13.42
CA GLY A 85 11.48 16.64 12.59
C GLY A 85 12.81 17.20 12.06
N ALA A 86 13.45 18.14 12.81
CA ALA A 86 14.68 18.82 12.37
C ALA A 86 15.75 17.86 11.82
N ASP A 87 16.03 16.75 12.51
CA ASP A 87 17.12 15.84 12.14
C ASP A 87 16.82 15.11 10.82
N GLU A 88 15.58 14.66 10.66
CA GLU A 88 15.08 13.96 9.47
C GLU A 88 15.08 14.90 8.25
N TYR A 89 14.44 16.04 8.35
CA TYR A 89 14.31 16.97 7.23
C TYR A 89 15.63 17.63 6.85
N LYS A 90 16.55 17.77 7.82
CA LYS A 90 17.93 18.19 7.52
C LYS A 90 18.64 17.17 6.63
N MET A 91 18.47 15.88 6.90
CA MET A 91 19.05 14.82 6.06
C MET A 91 18.47 14.84 4.65
N PHE A 92 17.17 14.96 4.50
CA PHE A 92 16.54 15.11 3.18
C PHE A 92 17.07 16.34 2.43
N TYR A 93 17.18 17.47 3.10
CA TYR A 93 17.70 18.70 2.50
C TYR A 93 19.15 18.53 2.02
N ILE A 94 20.03 17.99 2.87
CA ILE A 94 21.44 17.74 2.53
C ILE A 94 21.51 16.76 1.35
N ASN A 95 20.77 15.68 1.37
CA ASN A 95 20.79 14.67 0.33
C ASN A 95 20.26 15.22 -1.01
N TYR A 96 19.14 15.93 -0.98
CA TYR A 96 18.57 16.53 -2.18
C TYR A 96 19.52 17.56 -2.82
N THR A 97 20.08 18.48 -2.03
CA THR A 97 21.00 19.50 -2.52
C THR A 97 22.34 18.91 -3.00
N THR A 98 22.81 17.85 -2.32
CA THR A 98 24.03 17.11 -2.71
C THR A 98 23.82 16.38 -4.04
N LEU A 99 22.73 15.65 -4.21
CA LEU A 99 22.43 14.96 -5.47
C LEU A 99 22.24 15.94 -6.61
N LYS A 100 21.46 17.01 -6.40
CA LYS A 100 21.22 18.06 -7.39
C LYS A 100 22.52 18.71 -7.88
N LYS A 101 23.53 18.82 -7.00
CA LYS A 101 24.87 19.32 -7.33
C LYS A 101 25.72 18.29 -8.07
N ASN A 102 25.73 17.04 -7.57
CA ASN A 102 26.63 15.99 -8.07
C ASN A 102 26.12 15.32 -9.34
N CYS A 103 24.80 15.27 -9.53
CA CYS A 103 24.12 14.62 -10.65
C CYS A 103 22.87 15.42 -11.03
N PRO A 104 23.02 16.60 -11.72
CA PRO A 104 21.87 17.45 -12.07
C PRO A 104 20.79 16.73 -12.88
N ASP A 105 21.20 15.79 -13.74
CA ASP A 105 20.32 15.01 -14.62
C ASP A 105 19.90 13.66 -14.02
N TYR A 106 19.84 13.56 -12.69
CA TYR A 106 19.57 12.29 -11.99
C TYR A 106 18.22 11.64 -12.38
N MET A 107 17.24 12.43 -12.82
CA MET A 107 15.97 11.92 -13.33
C MET A 107 16.18 11.12 -14.62
N GLN A 108 16.87 11.68 -15.60
CA GLN A 108 17.20 11.00 -16.86
C GLN A 108 18.12 9.81 -16.62
N LEU A 109 19.14 9.96 -15.78
CA LEU A 109 20.03 8.85 -15.43
C LEU A 109 19.28 7.66 -14.86
N ARG A 110 18.27 7.90 -14.01
CA ARG A 110 17.46 6.83 -13.42
C ARG A 110 16.62 6.12 -14.48
N TYR A 111 16.00 6.87 -15.40
CA TYR A 111 15.26 6.33 -16.52
C TYR A 111 16.15 5.45 -17.41
N ASP A 112 17.28 6.01 -17.88
CA ASP A 112 18.21 5.31 -18.75
C ASP A 112 18.73 4.01 -18.12
N TYR A 113 19.07 4.07 -16.83
CA TYR A 113 19.61 2.90 -16.13
C TYR A 113 18.55 1.82 -15.83
N CYS A 114 17.33 2.20 -15.55
CA CYS A 114 16.21 1.23 -15.47
C CYS A 114 16.05 0.49 -16.81
N HIS A 115 16.09 1.20 -17.92
CA HIS A 115 16.02 0.62 -19.27
C HIS A 115 17.23 -0.26 -19.61
N GLU A 116 18.44 0.14 -19.17
CA GLU A 116 19.65 -0.71 -19.27
C GLU A 116 19.47 -2.06 -18.53
N LYS A 117 18.76 -2.04 -17.41
CA LYS A 117 18.40 -3.24 -16.64
C LYS A 117 17.18 -4.00 -17.18
N GLY A 118 16.51 -3.48 -18.20
CA GLY A 118 15.34 -4.09 -18.80
C GLY A 118 14.08 -3.94 -17.97
N VAL A 119 13.99 -2.92 -17.12
CA VAL A 119 12.82 -2.58 -16.29
C VAL A 119 12.30 -1.20 -16.64
N GLU A 120 10.99 -1.02 -16.47
CA GLU A 120 10.35 0.26 -16.69
C GLU A 120 10.53 1.20 -15.48
N MET A 121 10.58 2.49 -15.77
CA MET A 121 10.63 3.55 -14.77
C MET A 121 9.38 4.41 -14.82
N TRP A 122 8.63 4.47 -13.73
CA TRP A 122 7.41 5.25 -13.60
C TRP A 122 7.54 6.36 -12.56
N HIS A 123 6.91 7.49 -12.82
CA HIS A 123 6.72 8.52 -11.81
C HIS A 123 5.50 8.19 -10.95
N SER A 124 5.68 8.04 -9.66
CA SER A 124 4.58 7.89 -8.69
C SER A 124 4.29 9.23 -8.04
N MET A 125 3.10 9.77 -8.27
CA MET A 125 2.64 11.04 -7.73
C MET A 125 1.65 10.80 -6.59
N ARG A 126 2.01 11.20 -5.37
CA ARG A 126 1.06 11.26 -4.25
C ARG A 126 0.09 12.41 -4.48
N MET A 127 -1.18 12.07 -4.67
CA MET A 127 -2.20 13.04 -5.03
C MET A 127 -2.61 13.93 -3.85
N ASN A 128 -2.44 13.46 -2.61
CA ASN A 128 -2.87 14.21 -1.45
C ASN A 128 -2.09 13.82 -0.18
N ASP A 129 -0.78 14.08 -0.14
CA ASP A 129 0.01 13.75 1.05
C ASP A 129 -0.34 14.67 2.23
N VAL A 130 -0.66 14.08 3.38
CA VAL A 130 -1.02 14.80 4.61
C VAL A 130 -0.13 14.44 5.80
N HIS A 131 1.06 13.89 5.55
CA HIS A 131 2.00 13.67 6.64
C HIS A 131 2.22 14.97 7.40
N HIS A 132 2.05 14.88 8.73
CA HIS A 132 2.28 16.01 9.63
C HIS A 132 1.43 17.27 9.38
N SER A 133 0.23 17.11 8.83
CA SER A 133 -0.73 18.21 8.63
C SER A 133 -1.61 18.49 9.85
N ARG A 134 -1.28 17.97 11.03
CA ARG A 134 -2.01 18.23 12.29
C ARG A 134 -1.68 19.62 12.85
N ILE A 135 -2.54 20.08 13.76
CA ILE A 135 -2.31 21.34 14.50
C ILE A 135 -0.95 21.30 15.22
N GLY A 136 -0.24 22.41 15.15
CA GLY A 136 1.10 22.54 15.75
C GLY A 136 2.21 21.92 14.89
N GLN A 137 1.88 21.42 13.72
CA GLN A 137 2.83 20.84 12.77
C GLN A 137 3.00 21.69 11.51
N GLU A 138 2.44 22.91 11.51
CA GLU A 138 2.46 23.82 10.37
C GLU A 138 3.89 24.24 9.99
N HIS A 139 4.80 24.31 10.95
CA HIS A 139 6.21 24.66 10.74
C HIS A 139 7.09 23.45 10.42
N ARG A 140 6.58 22.50 9.60
CA ARG A 140 7.37 21.37 9.11
C ARG A 140 7.83 21.59 7.67
N PRO A 141 9.08 21.24 7.37
CA PRO A 141 9.66 21.41 6.02
C PRO A 141 8.97 20.62 4.91
N GLN A 142 8.07 19.72 5.26
CA GLN A 142 7.37 18.86 4.31
C GLN A 142 6.26 19.57 3.53
N HIS A 143 5.71 20.65 4.09
CA HIS A 143 4.55 21.35 3.50
C HIS A 143 4.95 22.19 2.30
N CYS A 144 4.16 22.11 1.21
CA CYS A 144 4.31 22.98 0.05
C CYS A 144 3.75 24.38 0.31
N ASP A 145 4.12 25.35 -0.53
CA ASP A 145 3.70 26.73 -0.37
C ASP A 145 2.18 26.86 -0.45
N LEU A 146 1.53 26.19 -1.40
CA LEU A 146 0.08 26.20 -1.54
C LEU A 146 -0.61 25.78 -0.23
N TRP A 147 -0.13 24.72 0.43
CA TRP A 147 -0.67 24.27 1.70
C TRP A 147 -0.42 25.29 2.83
N GLN A 148 0.76 25.90 2.84
CA GLN A 148 1.12 26.89 3.85
C GLN A 148 0.26 28.15 3.76
N GLU A 149 0.01 28.62 2.55
CA GLU A 149 -0.56 29.93 2.29
C GLU A 149 -2.10 29.90 2.14
N ARG A 150 -2.67 28.75 1.74
CA ARG A 150 -4.07 28.65 1.33
C ARG A 150 -4.86 27.61 2.12
N LYS A 151 -5.07 27.89 3.40
CA LYS A 151 -5.85 26.99 4.29
C LYS A 151 -7.32 26.84 3.88
N ASP A 152 -7.84 27.76 3.12
CA ASP A 152 -9.17 27.71 2.51
C ASP A 152 -9.33 26.61 1.45
N LEU A 153 -8.22 26.11 0.89
CA LEU A 153 -8.19 25.00 -0.06
C LEU A 153 -8.16 23.63 0.59
N ILE A 154 -8.02 23.55 1.92
CA ILE A 154 -7.94 22.31 2.67
C ILE A 154 -9.35 21.80 2.97
N ARG A 155 -9.55 20.49 2.79
CA ARG A 155 -10.87 19.83 2.84
C ARG A 155 -11.66 20.07 4.12
N ALA A 156 -11.00 20.08 5.28
CA ALA A 156 -11.67 20.21 6.57
C ALA A 156 -10.85 21.02 7.59
N TRP A 157 -10.19 22.10 7.13
CA TRP A 157 -9.39 22.96 8.00
C TRP A 157 -10.18 23.52 9.20
N TYR A 158 -11.48 23.72 9.08
CA TYR A 158 -12.36 24.14 10.16
C TYR A 158 -12.40 23.17 11.36
N ARG A 159 -12.09 21.88 11.14
CA ARG A 159 -11.97 20.89 12.22
C ARG A 159 -10.59 20.91 12.87
N HIS A 160 -9.61 21.49 12.20
CA HIS A 160 -8.20 21.40 12.55
C HIS A 160 -7.90 21.93 13.94
N SER A 161 -8.60 22.98 14.37
CA SER A 161 -8.44 23.59 15.69
C SER A 161 -9.14 22.84 16.85
N TRP A 162 -9.88 21.79 16.54
CA TRP A 162 -10.74 21.13 17.53
C TRP A 162 -10.38 19.68 17.81
N ARG A 163 -10.64 18.80 16.86
CA ARG A 163 -10.40 17.36 16.92
C ARG A 163 -10.16 16.79 15.53
N GLY A 164 -9.48 17.56 14.67
CA GLY A 164 -9.26 17.17 13.30
C GLY A 164 -8.50 15.85 13.20
N GLU A 165 -8.99 14.98 12.36
CA GLU A 165 -8.24 13.83 11.91
C GLU A 165 -7.08 14.30 11.03
N TRP A 166 -6.03 13.49 10.95
CA TRP A 166 -4.86 13.84 10.13
C TRP A 166 -5.21 14.05 8.65
N VAL A 167 -6.23 13.34 8.14
CA VAL A 167 -6.74 13.50 6.77
C VAL A 167 -7.48 14.82 6.54
N ASP A 168 -7.88 15.54 7.58
CA ASP A 168 -8.54 16.84 7.46
C ASP A 168 -7.62 17.92 6.89
N GLY A 169 -6.31 17.71 6.99
CA GLY A 169 -5.29 18.55 6.36
C GLY A 169 -5.08 18.34 4.87
N ALA A 170 -5.81 17.43 4.24
CA ALA A 170 -5.73 17.16 2.81
C ALA A 170 -6.32 18.29 1.97
N PHE A 171 -5.87 18.46 0.74
CA PHE A 171 -6.46 19.38 -0.22
C PHE A 171 -7.85 18.91 -0.67
N ASP A 172 -8.73 19.88 -0.94
CA ASP A 172 -10.07 19.66 -1.50
C ASP A 172 -10.04 19.79 -3.03
N TYR A 173 -10.10 18.68 -3.74
CA TYR A 173 -10.16 18.65 -5.22
C TYR A 173 -11.45 19.27 -5.80
N GLY A 174 -12.45 19.56 -4.97
CA GLY A 174 -13.59 20.39 -5.36
C GLY A 174 -13.20 21.84 -5.65
N GLN A 175 -12.03 22.29 -5.21
CA GLN A 175 -11.50 23.64 -5.48
C GLN A 175 -10.73 23.64 -6.81
N GLN A 176 -11.11 24.52 -7.72
CA GLN A 176 -10.49 24.60 -9.04
C GLN A 176 -8.97 24.88 -8.98
N GLU A 177 -8.50 25.60 -7.98
CA GLU A 177 -7.08 25.90 -7.79
C GLU A 177 -6.29 24.66 -7.42
N VAL A 178 -6.81 23.80 -6.54
CA VAL A 178 -6.21 22.48 -6.19
C VAL A 178 -6.16 21.59 -7.41
N TYR A 179 -7.27 21.53 -8.16
CA TYR A 179 -7.33 20.77 -9.41
C TYR A 179 -6.25 21.22 -10.40
N ASN A 180 -6.15 22.53 -10.66
CA ASN A 180 -5.18 23.09 -11.59
C ASN A 180 -3.73 22.87 -11.16
N TYR A 181 -3.46 23.00 -9.86
CA TYR A 181 -2.13 22.79 -9.30
C TYR A 181 -1.66 21.35 -9.52
N HIS A 182 -2.47 20.34 -9.15
CA HIS A 182 -2.10 18.94 -9.30
C HIS A 182 -2.07 18.50 -10.77
N LEU A 183 -2.96 19.04 -11.61
CA LEU A 183 -2.89 18.80 -13.05
C LEU A 183 -1.60 19.36 -13.65
N ALA A 184 -1.20 20.56 -13.25
CA ALA A 184 0.06 21.15 -13.72
C ALA A 184 1.27 20.33 -13.29
N MET A 185 1.27 19.78 -12.05
CA MET A 185 2.32 18.85 -11.59
C MET A 185 2.33 17.57 -12.41
N ALA A 186 1.18 16.94 -12.66
CA ALA A 186 1.10 15.74 -13.49
C ALA A 186 1.60 15.99 -14.92
N ARG A 187 1.27 17.14 -15.49
CA ARG A 187 1.79 17.58 -16.80
C ARG A 187 3.31 17.77 -16.79
N GLU A 188 3.86 18.35 -15.73
CA GLU A 188 5.31 18.51 -15.56
C GLU A 188 6.03 17.15 -15.51
N TYR A 189 5.50 16.16 -14.75
CA TYR A 189 6.03 14.80 -14.75
C TYR A 189 6.03 14.18 -16.13
N LEU A 190 4.94 14.29 -16.86
CA LEU A 190 4.78 13.65 -18.16
C LEU A 190 5.60 14.35 -19.27
N LEU A 191 5.68 15.66 -19.25
CA LEU A 191 6.23 16.46 -20.34
C LEU A 191 7.69 16.88 -20.13
N ASP A 192 8.14 17.08 -18.88
CA ASP A 192 9.49 17.58 -18.63
C ASP A 192 10.48 16.46 -18.26
N TYR A 193 9.98 15.27 -17.84
CA TYR A 193 10.80 14.14 -17.41
C TYR A 193 10.36 12.85 -18.13
N GLU A 194 11.29 12.19 -18.83
CA GLU A 194 10.99 10.96 -19.53
C GLU A 194 10.70 9.80 -18.57
N SER A 195 9.68 9.00 -18.86
CA SER A 195 9.27 7.84 -18.08
C SER A 195 8.38 6.92 -18.91
N ASP A 196 8.13 5.69 -18.45
CA ASP A 196 7.19 4.76 -19.11
C ASP A 196 5.73 5.04 -18.72
N GLY A 197 5.53 5.86 -17.69
CA GLY A 197 4.19 6.25 -17.25
C GLY A 197 4.16 7.04 -15.96
N ILE A 198 2.95 7.37 -15.56
CA ILE A 198 2.66 8.05 -14.28
C ILE A 198 1.69 7.21 -13.45
N GLU A 199 1.98 7.07 -12.17
CA GLU A 199 1.03 6.59 -11.17
C GLU A 199 0.40 7.80 -10.47
N LEU A 200 -0.92 7.83 -10.44
CA LEU A 200 -1.69 8.74 -9.61
C LEU A 200 -2.11 7.99 -8.35
N ASP A 201 -1.40 8.24 -7.26
CA ASP A 201 -1.68 7.58 -5.97
C ASP A 201 -2.82 8.31 -5.24
N TRP A 202 -4.06 7.98 -5.61
CA TRP A 202 -5.26 8.51 -4.98
C TRP A 202 -5.50 7.98 -3.57
N LEU A 203 -4.91 6.83 -3.26
CA LEU A 203 -5.10 6.23 -1.94
C LEU A 203 -4.24 6.90 -0.88
N ARG A 204 -3.07 7.46 -1.24
CA ARG A 204 -2.25 8.13 -0.25
C ARG A 204 -3.00 9.34 0.28
N CYS A 205 -3.59 9.15 1.48
CA CYS A 205 -4.36 10.15 2.20
C CYS A 205 -5.72 10.53 1.57
N ALA A 206 -6.42 9.55 0.97
CA ALA A 206 -7.85 9.70 0.69
C ALA A 206 -8.63 9.84 2.02
N PRO A 207 -9.75 10.56 2.05
CA PRO A 207 -10.54 11.16 0.99
C PRO A 207 -9.98 12.49 0.44
N VAL A 208 -10.43 12.85 -0.76
CA VAL A 208 -9.90 13.99 -1.54
C VAL A 208 -10.88 15.16 -1.68
N PHE A 209 -12.04 15.09 -1.06
CA PHE A 209 -13.06 16.13 -1.07
C PHE A 209 -13.47 16.53 0.34
N LYS A 210 -14.16 17.66 0.47
CA LYS A 210 -14.82 18.05 1.71
C LYS A 210 -15.76 16.95 2.22
N PRO A 211 -15.87 16.78 3.55
CA PRO A 211 -16.75 15.78 4.13
C PRO A 211 -18.18 15.81 3.55
N GLY A 212 -18.63 14.65 3.06
CA GLY A 212 -19.97 14.50 2.48
C GLY A 212 -20.12 14.95 1.01
N TYR A 213 -19.05 15.39 0.36
CA TYR A 213 -19.07 15.81 -1.04
C TYR A 213 -18.44 14.81 -2.00
N ASP A 214 -17.95 13.69 -1.50
CA ASP A 214 -17.17 12.73 -2.29
C ASP A 214 -17.96 12.20 -3.50
N GLU A 215 -19.15 11.66 -3.28
CA GLU A 215 -19.99 11.08 -4.36
C GLU A 215 -20.46 12.17 -5.36
N ILE A 216 -20.84 13.34 -4.85
CA ILE A 216 -21.31 14.45 -5.68
C ILE A 216 -20.21 14.96 -6.61
N ASN A 217 -18.95 14.91 -6.14
CA ASN A 217 -17.80 15.42 -6.86
C ASN A 217 -17.09 14.35 -7.72
N THR A 218 -17.61 13.12 -7.81
CA THR A 218 -17.09 12.09 -8.72
C THR A 218 -16.79 12.59 -10.14
N PRO A 219 -17.65 13.42 -10.79
CA PRO A 219 -17.36 13.96 -12.11
C PRO A 219 -16.08 14.82 -12.19
N ILE A 220 -15.66 15.41 -11.06
CA ILE A 220 -14.44 16.23 -11.01
C ILE A 220 -13.20 15.34 -11.17
N LEU A 221 -13.11 14.22 -10.44
CA LEU A 221 -11.99 13.28 -10.58
C LEU A 221 -11.98 12.65 -11.99
N THR A 222 -13.14 12.28 -12.53
CA THR A 222 -13.22 11.75 -13.89
C THR A 222 -12.75 12.79 -14.94
N ARG A 223 -13.10 14.06 -14.78
CA ARG A 223 -12.55 15.13 -15.63
C ARG A 223 -11.04 15.26 -15.47
N PHE A 224 -10.53 15.19 -14.23
CA PHE A 224 -9.09 15.21 -13.96
C PHE A 224 -8.36 14.08 -14.67
N MET A 225 -8.90 12.87 -14.63
CA MET A 225 -8.32 11.70 -15.33
C MET A 225 -8.29 11.90 -16.86
N ARG A 226 -9.35 12.51 -17.44
CA ARG A 226 -9.35 12.87 -18.88
C ARG A 226 -8.27 13.89 -19.22
N ASP A 227 -8.07 14.90 -18.37
CA ASP A 227 -7.04 15.92 -18.60
C ASP A 227 -5.63 15.35 -18.45
N VAL A 228 -5.40 14.42 -17.50
CA VAL A 228 -4.13 13.70 -17.37
C VAL A 228 -3.90 12.77 -18.59
N ARG A 229 -4.94 12.06 -19.10
CA ARG A 229 -4.80 11.25 -20.32
C ARG A 229 -4.42 12.13 -21.51
N ALA A 230 -5.05 13.25 -21.68
CA ALA A 230 -4.69 14.19 -22.75
C ALA A 230 -3.23 14.68 -22.64
N ALA A 231 -2.75 14.91 -21.40
CA ALA A 231 -1.34 15.28 -21.17
C ALA A 231 -0.38 14.12 -21.49
N ALA A 232 -0.76 12.89 -21.17
CA ALA A 232 0.05 11.72 -21.54
C ALA A 232 0.08 11.51 -23.06
N ASP A 233 -1.04 11.70 -23.76
CA ASP A 233 -1.09 11.64 -25.24
C ASP A 233 -0.23 12.75 -25.92
N GLU A 234 -0.08 13.90 -25.27
CA GLU A 234 0.85 14.96 -25.68
C GLU A 234 2.30 14.53 -25.48
N ALA A 235 2.59 13.95 -24.29
CA ALA A 235 3.92 13.46 -23.96
C ALA A 235 4.37 12.27 -24.83
N GLU A 236 3.46 11.37 -25.22
CA GLU A 236 3.74 10.28 -26.17
C GLU A 236 4.31 10.82 -27.49
N LYS A 237 3.79 11.95 -27.97
CA LYS A 237 4.30 12.59 -29.20
C LYS A 237 5.68 13.19 -29.00
N LYS A 238 5.97 13.69 -27.80
CA LYS A 238 7.27 14.27 -27.44
C LYS A 238 8.35 13.21 -27.32
N TRP A 239 8.07 12.13 -26.56
CA TRP A 239 9.06 11.10 -26.23
C TRP A 239 9.16 9.98 -27.29
N GLY A 240 8.13 9.81 -28.14
CA GLY A 240 8.12 8.81 -29.21
C GLY A 240 7.74 7.40 -28.77
N HIS A 241 7.24 7.24 -27.54
CA HIS A 241 6.71 5.98 -26.99
C HIS A 241 5.46 6.23 -26.16
N ARG A 242 4.69 5.15 -25.90
CA ARG A 242 3.46 5.24 -25.11
C ARG A 242 3.75 5.58 -23.64
N LEU A 243 3.00 6.53 -23.10
CA LEU A 243 2.97 6.86 -21.67
C LEU A 243 1.71 6.28 -21.05
N ARG A 244 1.87 5.35 -20.10
CA ARG A 244 0.76 4.70 -19.42
C ARG A 244 0.37 5.41 -18.14
N ILE A 245 -0.89 5.24 -17.72
CA ILE A 245 -1.43 5.82 -16.49
C ILE A 245 -1.84 4.69 -15.56
N ALA A 246 -1.22 4.65 -14.39
CA ALA A 246 -1.61 3.80 -13.27
C ALA A 246 -2.42 4.60 -12.25
N VAL A 247 -3.37 3.94 -11.58
CA VAL A 247 -4.08 4.51 -10.46
C VAL A 247 -4.05 3.56 -9.26
N ARG A 248 -3.61 4.06 -8.10
CA ARG A 248 -3.70 3.35 -6.84
C ARG A 248 -4.93 3.83 -6.08
N VAL A 249 -5.83 2.91 -5.75
CA VAL A 249 -7.15 3.21 -5.19
C VAL A 249 -7.44 2.28 -4.00
N PRO A 250 -8.42 2.59 -3.12
CA PRO A 250 -8.84 1.65 -2.07
C PRO A 250 -9.14 0.27 -2.62
N GLY A 251 -8.70 -0.78 -1.91
CA GLY A 251 -8.86 -2.18 -2.31
C GLY A 251 -10.33 -2.62 -2.41
N GLN A 252 -11.19 -2.05 -1.56
CA GLN A 252 -12.62 -2.30 -1.60
C GLN A 252 -13.31 -1.40 -2.63
N VAL A 253 -14.03 -2.01 -3.58
CA VAL A 253 -14.72 -1.29 -4.66
C VAL A 253 -15.64 -0.20 -4.13
N MET A 254 -16.42 -0.52 -3.09
CA MET A 254 -17.38 0.43 -2.52
C MET A 254 -16.70 1.63 -1.85
N ASP A 255 -15.52 1.42 -1.26
CA ASP A 255 -14.74 2.51 -0.67
C ASP A 255 -14.20 3.44 -1.77
N ALA A 256 -13.65 2.89 -2.83
CA ALA A 256 -13.16 3.68 -3.96
C ALA A 256 -14.30 4.52 -4.59
N MET A 257 -15.42 3.87 -4.89
CA MET A 257 -16.59 4.56 -5.46
C MET A 257 -17.17 5.60 -4.49
N GLY A 258 -17.26 5.26 -3.20
CA GLY A 258 -17.74 6.17 -2.15
C GLY A 258 -16.85 7.39 -1.93
N MET A 259 -15.59 7.35 -2.37
CA MET A 259 -14.63 8.48 -2.36
C MET A 259 -14.56 9.23 -3.70
N GLY A 260 -15.46 8.93 -4.62
CA GLY A 260 -15.54 9.59 -5.93
C GLY A 260 -14.59 9.03 -6.99
N MET A 261 -13.95 7.88 -6.74
CA MET A 261 -13.02 7.25 -7.67
C MET A 261 -13.78 6.28 -8.60
N ASP A 262 -14.35 6.80 -9.68
CA ASP A 262 -15.13 6.04 -10.67
C ASP A 262 -14.22 5.27 -11.63
N VAL A 263 -13.58 4.24 -11.11
CA VAL A 263 -12.66 3.36 -11.86
C VAL A 263 -13.34 2.70 -13.06
N TYR A 264 -14.64 2.39 -12.95
CA TYR A 264 -15.39 1.81 -14.06
C TYR A 264 -15.40 2.74 -15.28
N THR A 265 -15.75 4.02 -15.07
CA THR A 265 -15.73 5.03 -16.14
C THR A 265 -14.31 5.25 -16.65
N TRP A 266 -13.30 5.31 -15.75
CA TRP A 266 -11.91 5.50 -16.16
C TRP A 266 -11.40 4.37 -17.05
N ALA A 267 -11.71 3.11 -16.72
CA ALA A 267 -11.36 1.94 -17.53
C ALA A 267 -12.12 1.93 -18.86
N LYS A 268 -13.44 2.19 -18.81
CA LYS A 268 -14.31 2.19 -20.00
C LYS A 268 -13.90 3.24 -21.04
N GLU A 269 -13.46 4.40 -20.60
CA GLU A 269 -13.02 5.49 -21.47
C GLU A 269 -11.54 5.37 -21.87
N GLY A 270 -10.81 4.34 -21.38
CA GLY A 270 -9.39 4.15 -21.68
C GLY A 270 -8.48 5.20 -21.01
N LEU A 271 -8.91 5.76 -19.89
CA LEU A 271 -8.17 6.78 -19.16
C LEU A 271 -7.04 6.20 -18.30
N ILE A 272 -7.10 4.91 -18.01
CA ILE A 272 -6.12 4.18 -17.19
C ILE A 272 -5.62 2.94 -17.93
N ASP A 273 -4.35 2.61 -17.70
CA ASP A 273 -3.69 1.42 -18.23
C ASP A 273 -3.41 0.37 -17.14
N VAL A 274 -3.26 0.81 -15.89
CA VAL A 274 -2.99 -0.05 -14.72
C VAL A 274 -3.91 0.34 -13.56
N LEU A 275 -4.53 -0.66 -12.95
CA LEU A 275 -5.36 -0.51 -11.74
C LEU A 275 -4.69 -1.23 -10.57
N ILE A 276 -4.47 -0.49 -9.47
CA ILE A 276 -3.79 -0.97 -8.27
C ILE A 276 -4.73 -0.85 -7.04
N PRO A 277 -5.62 -1.84 -6.82
CA PRO A 277 -6.37 -1.92 -5.56
C PRO A 277 -5.41 -2.14 -4.39
N SER A 278 -5.53 -1.34 -3.34
CA SER A 278 -4.52 -1.28 -2.28
C SER A 278 -5.15 -1.10 -0.89
N PRO A 279 -4.52 -1.58 0.19
CA PRO A 279 -5.00 -1.30 1.53
C PRO A 279 -4.90 0.19 1.86
N ARG A 280 -5.85 0.69 2.65
CA ARG A 280 -5.86 2.10 3.09
C ARG A 280 -4.82 2.40 4.16
N ASP A 281 -4.46 1.43 4.94
CA ASP A 281 -3.46 1.52 5.98
C ASP A 281 -2.37 0.48 5.75
N VAL A 282 -1.29 0.58 6.48
CA VAL A 282 -0.17 -0.36 6.42
C VAL A 282 -0.64 -1.74 6.92
N CYS A 283 -1.42 -2.44 6.10
CA CYS A 283 -1.94 -3.77 6.39
C CYS A 283 -2.50 -4.40 5.13
N THR A 284 -1.84 -5.43 4.61
CA THR A 284 -2.35 -6.18 3.46
C THR A 284 -3.67 -6.87 3.80
N GLU A 285 -4.63 -6.80 2.88
CA GLU A 285 -5.98 -7.34 3.05
C GLU A 285 -6.19 -8.55 2.15
N GLN A 286 -6.78 -9.61 2.70
CA GLN A 286 -7.03 -10.84 1.95
C GLN A 286 -8.34 -10.84 1.15
N ASP A 287 -9.26 -9.94 1.47
CA ASP A 287 -10.62 -9.96 0.96
C ASP A 287 -10.92 -8.85 -0.07
N TYR A 288 -9.90 -8.32 -0.75
CA TYR A 288 -10.16 -7.56 -1.95
C TYR A 288 -10.98 -8.42 -2.91
N ASN A 289 -12.07 -7.88 -3.40
CA ASN A 289 -12.81 -8.56 -4.45
C ASN A 289 -12.14 -8.29 -5.81
N VAL A 290 -10.98 -8.92 -6.03
CA VAL A 290 -10.19 -8.77 -7.25
C VAL A 290 -11.00 -9.22 -8.48
N THR A 291 -11.86 -10.23 -8.33
CA THR A 291 -12.78 -10.66 -9.39
C THR A 291 -13.72 -9.54 -9.81
N LEU A 292 -14.26 -8.77 -8.85
CA LEU A 292 -15.13 -7.63 -9.17
C LEU A 292 -14.33 -6.50 -9.82
N TRP A 293 -13.11 -6.20 -9.33
CA TRP A 293 -12.22 -5.25 -9.97
C TRP A 293 -11.93 -5.63 -11.42
N ARG A 294 -11.68 -6.91 -11.71
CA ARG A 294 -11.48 -7.40 -13.07
C ARG A 294 -12.71 -7.22 -13.97
N GLN A 295 -13.92 -7.33 -13.41
CA GLN A 295 -15.15 -7.07 -14.15
C GLN A 295 -15.36 -5.57 -14.45
N LEU A 296 -14.99 -4.70 -13.52
CA LEU A 296 -15.11 -3.24 -13.66
C LEU A 296 -14.02 -2.65 -14.57
N ALA A 297 -12.83 -3.24 -14.52
CA ALA A 297 -11.68 -2.86 -15.35
C ALA A 297 -11.17 -4.08 -16.15
N PRO A 298 -11.86 -4.44 -17.25
CA PRO A 298 -11.46 -5.56 -18.09
C PRO A 298 -10.17 -5.27 -18.85
N ALA A 299 -9.55 -6.32 -19.39
CA ALA A 299 -8.41 -6.13 -20.29
C ALA A 299 -8.76 -5.14 -21.42
N PRO A 300 -7.83 -4.28 -21.87
CA PRO A 300 -6.39 -4.37 -21.62
C PRO A 300 -5.87 -3.73 -20.32
N VAL A 301 -6.73 -3.27 -19.42
CA VAL A 301 -6.28 -2.70 -18.13
C VAL A 301 -5.57 -3.78 -17.31
N ILE A 302 -4.34 -3.52 -16.93
CA ILE A 302 -3.54 -4.39 -16.07
C ILE A 302 -4.07 -4.27 -14.64
N LEU A 303 -4.42 -5.39 -14.02
CA LEU A 303 -4.87 -5.45 -12.64
C LEU A 303 -3.74 -5.95 -11.73
N ALA A 304 -3.24 -5.06 -10.88
CA ALA A 304 -2.10 -5.29 -10.01
C ALA A 304 -2.45 -5.02 -8.52
N PRO A 305 -3.17 -5.93 -7.84
CA PRO A 305 -3.49 -5.75 -6.43
C PRO A 305 -2.24 -5.61 -5.57
N CYS A 306 -2.34 -4.75 -4.56
CA CYS A 306 -1.21 -4.38 -3.73
C CYS A 306 -1.02 -5.31 -2.53
N ILE A 307 0.24 -5.70 -2.30
CA ILE A 307 0.73 -6.25 -1.03
C ILE A 307 1.51 -5.14 -0.33
N ASP A 308 1.10 -4.74 0.87
CA ASP A 308 1.80 -3.78 1.72
C ASP A 308 2.71 -4.50 2.73
N CYS A 309 3.58 -3.77 3.39
CA CYS A 309 4.69 -4.30 4.19
C CYS A 309 4.31 -4.92 5.54
N ALA A 310 3.04 -4.89 5.95
CA ALA A 310 2.65 -5.37 7.28
C ALA A 310 1.32 -6.13 7.28
N LEU A 311 1.14 -6.92 8.32
CA LEU A 311 -0.08 -7.62 8.68
C LEU A 311 -0.52 -7.19 10.06
N LYS A 312 -1.80 -6.88 10.23
CA LYS A 312 -2.40 -6.52 11.50
C LYS A 312 -3.47 -7.53 11.88
N ALA A 313 -3.40 -8.00 13.11
CA ALA A 313 -4.45 -8.81 13.72
C ALA A 313 -5.60 -7.90 14.21
N ALA A 314 -5.80 -7.76 15.49
CA ALA A 314 -6.71 -6.75 16.06
C ALA A 314 -5.98 -5.41 16.27
N PRO A 315 -6.69 -4.30 16.47
CA PRO A 315 -6.11 -2.96 16.59
C PRO A 315 -4.98 -2.83 17.61
N ASN A 316 -5.05 -3.55 18.73
CA ASN A 316 -4.04 -3.53 19.81
C ASN A 316 -2.79 -4.37 19.50
N TYR A 317 -2.77 -5.08 18.36
CA TYR A 317 -1.68 -5.97 17.93
C TYR A 317 -0.91 -5.38 16.75
N ILE A 318 -0.85 -4.08 16.63
CA ILE A 318 -0.45 -3.34 15.44
C ILE A 318 0.95 -3.74 15.02
N TRP A 319 1.93 -3.91 15.59
CA TRP A 319 3.29 -4.07 15.10
C TRP A 319 3.90 -5.46 15.38
N SER A 320 3.05 -6.43 15.68
CA SER A 320 3.51 -7.72 16.11
C SER A 320 3.89 -8.67 14.98
N PHE A 321 3.54 -8.33 13.75
CA PHE A 321 3.68 -9.24 12.64
C PHE A 321 4.19 -8.53 11.38
N ARG A 322 5.42 -8.86 10.97
CA ARG A 322 5.92 -8.52 9.64
C ARG A 322 5.58 -9.66 8.67
N TYR A 323 5.41 -9.32 7.40
CA TYR A 323 5.21 -10.32 6.36
C TYR A 323 6.37 -11.33 6.33
N THR A 324 6.06 -12.53 5.88
CA THR A 324 7.03 -13.57 5.51
C THR A 324 6.82 -13.94 4.06
N THR A 325 7.77 -14.65 3.46
CA THR A 325 7.60 -15.17 2.11
C THR A 325 6.32 -15.99 1.97
N GLU A 326 5.98 -16.80 2.98
CA GLU A 326 4.76 -17.62 2.98
C GLU A 326 3.49 -16.77 3.05
N THR A 327 3.47 -15.66 3.80
CA THR A 327 2.31 -14.76 3.84
C THR A 327 2.16 -14.00 2.53
N ASP A 328 3.26 -13.49 1.96
CA ASP A 328 3.24 -12.83 0.66
C ASP A 328 2.79 -13.77 -0.46
N CYS A 329 3.25 -15.02 -0.45
CA CYS A 329 2.75 -16.06 -1.36
C CYS A 329 1.27 -16.35 -1.17
N GLY A 330 0.77 -16.32 0.08
CA GLY A 330 -0.65 -16.46 0.39
C GLY A 330 -1.50 -15.38 -0.27
N PHE A 331 -1.11 -14.11 -0.12
CA PHE A 331 -1.79 -12.98 -0.76
C PHE A 331 -1.66 -13.01 -2.28
N ALA A 332 -0.47 -13.22 -2.81
CA ALA A 332 -0.25 -13.27 -4.25
C ALA A 332 -1.05 -14.41 -4.90
N SER A 333 -1.06 -15.61 -4.30
CA SER A 333 -1.84 -16.75 -4.79
C SER A 333 -3.35 -16.47 -4.80
N ASN A 334 -3.85 -15.81 -3.74
CA ASN A 334 -5.23 -15.34 -3.65
C ASN A 334 -5.56 -14.40 -4.81
N TYR A 335 -4.76 -13.37 -5.02
CA TYR A 335 -5.02 -12.36 -6.04
C TYR A 335 -4.92 -12.91 -7.46
N TYR A 336 -3.93 -13.74 -7.74
CA TYR A 336 -3.81 -14.42 -9.05
C TYR A 336 -5.00 -15.34 -9.33
N GLN A 337 -5.49 -16.10 -8.35
CA GLN A 337 -6.64 -16.95 -8.50
C GLN A 337 -7.90 -16.16 -8.87
N GLN A 338 -8.04 -14.94 -8.35
CA GLN A 338 -9.14 -14.04 -8.65
C GLN A 338 -8.99 -13.26 -9.97
N GLY A 339 -7.88 -13.39 -10.70
CA GLY A 339 -7.69 -12.78 -12.02
C GLY A 339 -6.77 -11.56 -12.06
N ALA A 340 -5.89 -11.37 -11.07
CA ALA A 340 -4.80 -10.41 -11.15
C ALA A 340 -3.83 -10.78 -12.29
N ASP A 341 -3.31 -9.77 -12.99
CA ASP A 341 -2.29 -9.95 -14.03
C ASP A 341 -0.90 -9.97 -13.41
N THR A 342 -0.67 -9.15 -12.39
CA THR A 342 0.58 -9.05 -11.63
C THR A 342 0.31 -8.58 -10.20
N ILE A 343 1.36 -8.43 -9.42
CA ILE A 343 1.32 -7.94 -8.03
C ILE A 343 2.06 -6.59 -7.97
N TYR A 344 1.52 -5.68 -7.17
CA TYR A 344 2.17 -4.43 -6.81
C TYR A 344 2.65 -4.48 -5.37
N LEU A 345 3.93 -4.21 -5.13
CA LEU A 345 4.51 -4.15 -3.79
C LEU A 345 4.65 -2.70 -3.33
N TYR A 346 4.12 -2.40 -2.15
CA TYR A 346 4.16 -1.07 -1.53
C TYR A 346 4.83 -1.12 -0.16
N ASN A 347 5.60 -0.08 0.17
CA ASN A 347 6.36 -0.01 1.43
C ASN A 347 7.36 -1.16 1.67
N HIS A 348 7.87 -1.78 0.61
CA HIS A 348 8.94 -2.76 0.69
C HIS A 348 10.30 -2.05 0.68
N PHE A 349 10.81 -1.76 1.86
CA PHE A 349 11.98 -0.90 2.03
C PHE A 349 13.30 -1.67 1.96
N PRO A 350 14.38 -1.09 1.35
CA PRO A 350 15.70 -1.70 1.26
C PRO A 350 16.33 -2.11 2.60
N PHE A 351 16.05 -1.36 3.67
CA PHE A 351 16.55 -1.72 5.00
C PHE A 351 15.88 -2.99 5.56
N GLN A 352 14.64 -3.28 5.16
CA GLN A 352 13.97 -4.52 5.53
C GLN A 352 14.60 -5.74 4.87
N ALA A 353 15.14 -5.60 3.65
CA ALA A 353 15.84 -6.68 2.97
C ALA A 353 17.14 -7.11 3.68
N LYS A 354 17.78 -6.25 4.47
CA LYS A 354 18.92 -6.62 5.31
C LYS A 354 18.50 -7.47 6.51
N GLU A 355 17.31 -7.19 7.04
CA GLU A 355 16.70 -7.94 8.15
C GLU A 355 16.01 -9.22 7.64
N HIS A 356 15.58 -9.22 6.37
CA HIS A 356 14.81 -10.27 5.71
C HIS A 356 15.40 -10.60 4.33
N PRO A 357 16.52 -11.34 4.25
CA PRO A 357 17.20 -11.63 2.99
C PRO A 357 16.34 -12.46 2.01
N GLU A 358 15.34 -13.18 2.51
CA GLU A 358 14.34 -13.90 1.70
C GLU A 358 13.49 -12.98 0.83
N MET A 359 13.40 -11.69 1.15
CA MET A 359 12.67 -10.71 0.34
C MET A 359 13.23 -10.62 -1.10
N GLN A 360 14.55 -10.58 -1.27
CA GLN A 360 15.17 -10.56 -2.59
C GLN A 360 14.82 -11.82 -3.40
N ARG A 361 14.75 -12.95 -2.70
CA ARG A 361 14.34 -14.19 -3.31
C ARG A 361 12.87 -14.17 -3.71
N PHE A 362 11.99 -13.64 -2.85
CA PHE A 362 10.58 -13.47 -3.16
C PHE A 362 10.37 -12.61 -4.43
N LEU A 363 11.10 -11.51 -4.58
CA LEU A 363 11.04 -10.67 -5.78
C LEU A 363 11.34 -11.45 -7.07
N SER A 364 12.19 -12.48 -7.00
CA SER A 364 12.59 -13.25 -8.19
C SER A 364 11.51 -14.19 -8.74
N TYR A 365 10.46 -14.50 -7.97
CA TYR A 365 9.45 -15.46 -8.39
C TYR A 365 7.99 -15.06 -8.13
N VAL A 366 7.73 -14.00 -7.36
CA VAL A 366 6.36 -13.60 -7.03
C VAL A 366 5.53 -13.22 -8.27
N GLY A 367 6.15 -12.80 -9.35
CA GLY A 367 5.52 -12.59 -10.65
C GLY A 367 5.16 -13.89 -11.40
N ASP A 368 5.63 -15.05 -10.95
CA ASP A 368 5.31 -16.34 -11.53
C ASP A 368 4.20 -17.05 -10.75
N ARG A 369 2.97 -16.98 -11.27
CA ARG A 369 1.78 -17.57 -10.66
C ARG A 369 1.96 -19.04 -10.27
N LYS A 370 2.69 -19.84 -11.10
CA LYS A 370 2.89 -21.28 -10.83
C LYS A 370 3.85 -21.51 -9.68
N LYS A 371 4.94 -20.75 -9.62
CA LYS A 371 5.90 -20.81 -8.52
C LYS A 371 5.23 -20.39 -7.21
N VAL A 372 4.47 -19.28 -7.20
CA VAL A 372 3.69 -18.86 -6.03
C VAL A 372 2.72 -19.95 -5.58
N ALA A 373 2.00 -20.58 -6.51
CA ALA A 373 1.03 -21.63 -6.19
C ALA A 373 1.69 -22.94 -5.68
N SER A 374 2.96 -23.20 -6.00
CA SER A 374 3.70 -24.37 -5.47
C SER A 374 4.31 -24.13 -4.10
N HIS A 375 4.57 -22.88 -3.75
CA HIS A 375 5.24 -22.50 -2.51
C HIS A 375 4.40 -22.82 -1.25
N ALA A 376 5.05 -22.96 -0.09
CA ALA A 376 4.38 -22.94 1.20
C ALA A 376 3.69 -21.58 1.41
N ARG A 377 2.46 -21.57 1.91
CA ARG A 377 1.62 -20.35 1.97
C ARG A 377 0.89 -20.22 3.28
N ARG A 378 0.71 -18.97 3.69
CA ARG A 378 -0.08 -18.58 4.86
C ARG A 378 -1.14 -17.56 4.42
N HIS A 379 -2.39 -17.98 4.43
CA HIS A 379 -3.52 -17.14 4.05
C HIS A 379 -4.11 -16.47 5.29
N ALA A 380 -3.48 -15.36 5.68
CA ALA A 380 -3.86 -14.61 6.86
C ALA A 380 -5.15 -13.81 6.62
N VAL A 381 -6.04 -13.84 7.58
CA VAL A 381 -7.18 -12.93 7.67
C VAL A 381 -6.77 -11.75 8.53
N THR A 382 -6.81 -10.58 7.95
CA THR A 382 -6.27 -9.37 8.55
C THR A 382 -7.36 -8.43 9.02
N ASN A 383 -6.98 -7.50 9.89
CA ASN A 383 -7.86 -6.47 10.37
C ASN A 383 -7.87 -5.27 9.42
N HIS A 384 -9.05 -4.87 8.98
CA HIS A 384 -9.24 -3.62 8.26
C HIS A 384 -9.20 -2.45 9.23
N VAL A 385 -8.06 -1.79 9.32
CA VAL A 385 -8.00 -0.55 10.10
C VAL A 385 -8.54 0.58 9.26
N GLN A 386 -9.63 1.14 9.76
CA GLN A 386 -10.27 2.28 9.14
C GLN A 386 -9.74 3.56 9.77
N ASN A 387 -9.08 4.37 8.98
CA ASN A 387 -8.69 5.70 9.40
C ASN A 387 -9.54 6.75 8.70
N GLY A 388 -10.33 7.48 9.48
CA GLY A 388 -11.09 8.63 9.02
C GLY A 388 -12.44 8.30 8.37
N GLU A 389 -12.97 9.26 7.67
CA GLU A 389 -14.27 9.19 7.01
C GLU A 389 -14.20 8.30 5.78
N GLY A 390 -15.17 7.43 5.63
CA GLY A 390 -15.31 6.54 4.50
C GLY A 390 -16.41 5.53 4.74
N LYS A 391 -16.89 4.90 3.70
CA LYS A 391 -17.85 3.81 3.77
C LYS A 391 -17.08 2.51 3.76
N PHE A 392 -17.48 1.56 4.60
CA PHE A 392 -16.66 0.40 4.91
C PHE A 392 -17.36 -0.90 4.67
N ALA A 393 -16.65 -1.85 4.08
CA ALA A 393 -16.92 -3.25 4.31
C ALA A 393 -16.62 -3.58 5.79
N GLY A 394 -17.38 -4.45 6.41
CA GLY A 394 -17.27 -4.72 7.85
C GLY A 394 -15.88 -5.20 8.25
N LEU A 395 -15.52 -4.93 9.50
CA LEU A 395 -14.30 -5.43 10.11
C LEU A 395 -14.34 -6.94 10.21
N THR A 396 -13.27 -7.61 9.81
CA THR A 396 -13.15 -9.06 10.02
C THR A 396 -12.67 -9.35 11.44
N PHE A 397 -11.72 -8.56 11.95
CA PHE A 397 -11.21 -8.68 13.32
C PHE A 397 -11.14 -7.29 14.01
N PRO A 398 -11.30 -7.24 15.35
CA PRO A 398 -11.62 -8.36 16.25
C PRO A 398 -13.03 -8.93 15.97
N HIS A 399 -13.15 -10.25 15.98
CA HIS A 399 -14.40 -10.96 15.78
C HIS A 399 -14.89 -11.57 17.10
N GLN A 400 -16.11 -11.25 17.50
CA GLN A 400 -16.69 -11.75 18.74
C GLN A 400 -17.45 -13.05 18.49
N ILE A 401 -17.14 -14.07 19.25
CA ILE A 401 -17.88 -15.35 19.26
C ILE A 401 -18.71 -15.46 20.53
N TRP A 402 -19.98 -15.81 20.35
CA TRP A 402 -20.95 -16.00 21.42
C TRP A 402 -21.16 -17.49 21.64
N SER A 403 -21.39 -17.88 22.90
CA SER A 403 -21.72 -19.27 23.22
C SER A 403 -22.98 -19.74 22.50
N GLN A 404 -22.98 -21.02 22.10
CA GLN A 404 -24.09 -21.71 21.44
C GLN A 404 -24.58 -21.10 20.11
N CYS A 405 -23.75 -20.27 19.47
CA CYS A 405 -24.08 -19.69 18.19
C CYS A 405 -23.00 -20.05 17.15
N CYS A 406 -23.46 -20.27 15.93
CA CYS A 406 -22.58 -20.12 14.78
C CYS A 406 -22.28 -18.64 14.59
N ASN A 407 -21.05 -18.26 14.65
CA ASN A 407 -20.62 -16.86 14.59
C ASN A 407 -20.41 -16.37 13.16
N GLY A 408 -20.98 -17.08 12.19
CA GLY A 408 -20.81 -16.79 10.78
C GLY A 408 -19.53 -17.41 10.20
N GLY A 409 -19.46 -17.43 8.89
CA GLY A 409 -18.31 -17.96 8.17
C GLY A 409 -17.33 -16.86 7.83
N VAL A 410 -16.05 -17.07 8.10
CA VAL A 410 -14.97 -16.23 7.60
C VAL A 410 -14.50 -16.80 6.27
N LYS A 411 -14.59 -16.02 5.21
CA LYS A 411 -14.12 -16.41 3.89
C LYS A 411 -12.62 -16.23 3.77
N VAL A 412 -11.94 -17.25 3.27
CA VAL A 412 -10.50 -17.22 3.00
C VAL A 412 -10.26 -17.77 1.61
N ASN A 413 -9.66 -16.96 0.73
CA ASN A 413 -9.24 -17.43 -0.59
C ASN A 413 -7.83 -18.02 -0.47
N VAL A 414 -7.71 -19.31 -0.78
CA VAL A 414 -6.44 -20.05 -0.64
C VAL A 414 -5.66 -20.19 -1.95
N GLY A 415 -6.10 -19.50 -2.98
CA GLY A 415 -5.42 -19.54 -4.28
C GLY A 415 -5.60 -20.87 -5.00
N GLU A 416 -4.58 -21.25 -5.76
CA GLU A 416 -4.55 -22.46 -6.59
C GLU A 416 -3.66 -23.54 -5.99
N ASN A 417 -3.71 -24.74 -6.60
CA ASN A 417 -2.81 -25.86 -6.30
C ASN A 417 -2.86 -26.27 -4.82
N VAL A 418 -4.05 -26.58 -4.32
CA VAL A 418 -4.27 -27.07 -2.94
C VAL A 418 -4.44 -28.59 -2.84
N ALA A 419 -4.69 -29.28 -3.97
CA ALA A 419 -4.92 -30.70 -4.01
C ALA A 419 -3.69 -31.49 -3.51
N GLY A 420 -3.94 -32.40 -2.55
CA GLY A 420 -2.91 -33.26 -1.97
C GLY A 420 -1.93 -32.58 -1.00
N LYS A 421 -2.12 -31.28 -0.72
CA LYS A 421 -1.33 -30.57 0.30
C LYS A 421 -1.92 -30.75 1.68
N THR A 422 -1.05 -30.81 2.69
CA THR A 422 -1.48 -30.71 4.09
C THR A 422 -1.77 -29.26 4.43
N ALA A 423 -2.80 -29.07 5.26
CA ALA A 423 -3.21 -27.74 5.68
C ALA A 423 -3.77 -27.74 7.10
N LYS A 424 -3.69 -26.58 7.75
CA LYS A 424 -4.26 -26.38 9.08
C LYS A 424 -4.85 -24.96 9.22
N VAL A 425 -5.83 -24.83 10.09
CA VAL A 425 -6.33 -23.53 10.58
C VAL A 425 -5.62 -23.18 11.87
N VAL A 426 -5.22 -21.93 12.01
CA VAL A 426 -4.66 -21.36 13.25
C VAL A 426 -5.53 -20.19 13.67
N ILE A 427 -5.98 -20.20 14.92
CA ILE A 427 -6.83 -19.12 15.48
C ILE A 427 -6.19 -18.59 16.75
N GLY A 428 -6.09 -17.27 16.85
CA GLY A 428 -5.63 -16.54 18.03
C GLY A 428 -6.75 -15.77 18.72
N ALA A 429 -6.77 -15.78 20.04
CA ALA A 429 -7.78 -15.10 20.86
C ALA A 429 -7.20 -14.46 22.12
N THR A 430 -7.97 -13.57 22.74
CA THR A 430 -7.62 -12.91 24.01
C THR A 430 -7.83 -13.78 25.23
N LYS A 431 -8.51 -14.94 25.07
CA LYS A 431 -8.81 -15.93 26.13
C LYS A 431 -8.63 -17.35 25.61
N PRO A 432 -8.46 -18.34 26.50
CA PRO A 432 -8.50 -19.74 26.11
C PRO A 432 -9.82 -20.08 25.40
N LEU A 433 -9.72 -20.77 24.27
CA LEU A 433 -10.86 -21.14 23.43
C LEU A 433 -11.24 -22.63 23.63
N ASP A 434 -12.54 -22.88 23.81
CA ASP A 434 -13.16 -24.20 23.71
C ASP A 434 -14.15 -24.19 22.54
N ILE A 435 -13.63 -24.50 21.36
CA ILE A 435 -14.33 -24.33 20.08
C ILE A 435 -14.23 -25.57 19.21
N ASP A 436 -15.19 -25.74 18.31
CA ASP A 436 -15.07 -26.55 17.10
C ASP A 436 -14.79 -25.61 15.91
N ILE A 437 -13.88 -26.05 15.06
CA ILE A 437 -13.52 -25.39 13.81
C ILE A 437 -14.05 -26.22 12.66
N LEU A 438 -14.81 -25.61 11.77
CA LEU A 438 -15.28 -26.23 10.55
C LEU A 438 -14.64 -25.52 9.35
N VAL A 439 -14.31 -26.29 8.34
CA VAL A 439 -13.94 -25.76 7.03
C VAL A 439 -14.92 -26.33 6.01
N ASN A 440 -15.54 -25.48 5.21
CA ASN A 440 -16.52 -25.88 4.21
C ASN A 440 -17.58 -26.83 4.79
N THR A 441 -18.12 -26.48 5.96
CA THR A 441 -19.17 -27.22 6.69
C THR A 441 -18.74 -28.55 7.35
N GLN A 442 -17.49 -28.93 7.30
CA GLN A 442 -16.97 -30.16 7.93
C GLN A 442 -16.07 -29.85 9.12
N VAL A 443 -16.30 -30.57 10.22
CA VAL A 443 -15.49 -30.44 11.45
C VAL A 443 -14.07 -30.87 11.20
N CYS A 444 -13.13 -30.00 11.59
CA CYS A 444 -11.71 -30.25 11.52
C CYS A 444 -11.16 -30.78 12.86
N PRO A 445 -10.36 -31.87 12.87
CA PRO A 445 -9.75 -32.39 14.08
C PRO A 445 -8.83 -31.34 14.73
N MET A 446 -9.02 -31.11 16.04
CA MET A 446 -8.13 -30.22 16.80
C MET A 446 -6.76 -30.87 16.97
N LEU A 447 -5.73 -30.08 16.72
CA LEU A 447 -4.33 -30.49 16.94
C LEU A 447 -3.94 -30.37 18.42
N PRO A 448 -2.95 -31.15 18.88
CA PRO A 448 -2.42 -31.03 20.24
C PRO A 448 -1.98 -29.59 20.56
N LYS A 449 -2.14 -29.20 21.83
CA LYS A 449 -1.80 -27.82 22.29
C LYS A 449 -0.32 -27.47 22.13
N ASP A 450 0.55 -28.45 22.12
CA ASP A 450 1.99 -28.34 21.93
C ASP A 450 2.43 -28.39 20.46
N THR A 451 1.47 -28.46 19.51
CA THR A 451 1.77 -28.38 18.08
C THR A 451 2.43 -27.01 17.78
N PRO A 452 3.61 -27.02 17.12
CA PRO A 452 4.30 -25.78 16.79
C PRO A 452 3.42 -24.80 16.01
N LEU A 453 3.41 -23.55 16.46
CA LEU A 453 2.75 -22.47 15.73
C LEU A 453 3.59 -22.06 14.51
N PRO A 454 2.97 -21.50 13.48
CA PRO A 454 3.71 -20.77 12.46
C PRO A 454 4.50 -19.63 13.09
N ASP A 455 5.66 -19.31 12.56
CA ASP A 455 6.50 -18.22 13.05
C ASP A 455 6.69 -17.17 11.92
N PRO A 456 6.46 -15.89 12.20
CA PRO A 456 5.89 -15.32 13.43
C PRO A 456 4.37 -15.48 13.51
N VAL A 457 3.82 -15.38 14.73
CA VAL A 457 2.38 -15.17 14.96
C VAL A 457 2.15 -13.86 15.72
N PRO A 458 0.99 -13.21 15.55
CA PRO A 458 0.67 -11.99 16.28
C PRO A 458 0.75 -12.19 17.80
N ALA A 459 1.41 -11.29 18.49
CA ALA A 459 1.50 -11.27 19.95
C ALA A 459 1.20 -9.87 20.49
N SER A 460 0.44 -9.79 21.56
CA SER A 460 0.23 -8.54 22.29
C SER A 460 1.38 -8.28 23.24
N LYS A 461 1.73 -7.00 23.41
CA LYS A 461 2.69 -6.58 24.45
C LYS A 461 2.06 -6.57 25.85
N ASP A 462 0.74 -6.41 25.91
CA ASP A 462 0.01 -6.12 27.15
C ASP A 462 -0.88 -7.27 27.62
N THR A 463 -1.21 -8.22 26.76
CA THR A 463 -2.11 -9.34 27.04
C THR A 463 -1.60 -10.64 26.47
N GLN A 464 -1.86 -11.74 27.16
CA GLN A 464 -1.55 -13.07 26.64
C GLN A 464 -2.47 -13.40 25.47
N THR A 465 -1.89 -13.90 24.37
CA THR A 465 -2.63 -14.45 23.24
C THR A 465 -2.67 -15.97 23.36
N TRP A 466 -3.86 -16.53 23.14
CA TRP A 466 -4.12 -17.97 23.18
C TRP A 466 -4.33 -18.48 21.78
N TYR A 467 -3.64 -19.56 21.38
CA TYR A 467 -3.74 -20.15 20.07
C TYR A 467 -4.32 -21.55 20.13
N VAL A 468 -5.16 -21.87 19.14
CA VAL A 468 -5.65 -23.21 18.85
C VAL A 468 -5.40 -23.52 17.37
N GLN A 469 -5.20 -24.80 17.07
CA GLN A 469 -4.96 -25.27 15.72
C GLN A 469 -5.85 -26.46 15.40
N ALA A 470 -6.31 -26.56 14.16
CA ALA A 470 -7.06 -27.72 13.66
C ALA A 470 -6.46 -28.20 12.33
N GLU A 471 -6.34 -29.48 12.14
CA GLU A 471 -5.95 -30.08 10.86
C GLU A 471 -7.10 -29.98 9.88
N ILE A 472 -6.83 -29.55 8.65
CA ILE A 472 -7.81 -29.57 7.58
C ILE A 472 -7.71 -30.92 6.86
N PRO A 473 -8.78 -31.75 6.88
CA PRO A 473 -8.77 -33.04 6.21
C PRO A 473 -8.40 -32.95 4.72
N ALA A 474 -7.63 -33.92 4.24
CA ALA A 474 -7.21 -33.94 2.84
C ALA A 474 -8.43 -33.91 1.89
N GLY A 475 -8.37 -33.06 0.88
CA GLY A 475 -9.43 -32.87 -0.11
C GLY A 475 -10.59 -31.96 0.35
N LEU A 476 -10.54 -31.42 1.57
CA LEU A 476 -11.58 -30.50 2.05
C LEU A 476 -11.40 -29.08 1.52
N LEU A 477 -10.14 -28.63 1.36
CA LEU A 477 -9.88 -27.36 0.67
C LEU A 477 -10.07 -27.51 -0.84
N HIS A 478 -10.69 -26.53 -1.42
CA HIS A 478 -10.74 -26.34 -2.87
C HIS A 478 -10.07 -25.02 -3.27
N GLU A 479 -9.67 -24.92 -4.50
CA GLU A 479 -9.08 -23.68 -5.03
C GLU A 479 -10.04 -22.50 -4.89
N GLY A 480 -9.50 -21.34 -4.61
CA GLY A 480 -10.26 -20.11 -4.40
C GLY A 480 -10.87 -20.03 -3.00
N TRP A 481 -12.12 -19.60 -2.91
CA TRP A 481 -12.78 -19.25 -1.66
C TRP A 481 -13.22 -20.45 -0.86
N ASN A 482 -12.82 -20.53 0.39
CA ASN A 482 -13.23 -21.48 1.42
C ASN A 482 -13.86 -20.73 2.58
N VAL A 483 -14.66 -21.41 3.39
CA VAL A 483 -15.32 -20.83 4.56
C VAL A 483 -14.84 -21.53 5.82
N VAL A 484 -14.37 -20.76 6.78
CA VAL A 484 -14.03 -21.24 8.13
C VAL A 484 -15.13 -20.81 9.08
N GLU A 485 -15.77 -21.76 9.74
CA GLU A 485 -16.81 -21.52 10.74
C GLU A 485 -16.30 -21.92 12.12
N ILE A 486 -16.70 -21.18 13.14
CA ILE A 486 -16.22 -21.36 14.51
C ILE A 486 -17.43 -21.49 15.43
N PHE A 487 -17.51 -22.61 16.14
CA PHE A 487 -18.57 -22.90 17.10
C PHE A 487 -17.99 -22.98 18.51
N HIS A 488 -18.52 -22.16 19.41
CA HIS A 488 -18.18 -22.22 20.82
C HIS A 488 -18.89 -23.39 21.50
N LYS A 489 -18.15 -24.25 22.22
CA LYS A 489 -18.70 -25.45 22.90
C LYS A 489 -19.37 -25.17 24.24
N GLY A 490 -19.00 -24.05 24.87
CA GLY A 490 -19.48 -23.71 26.23
C GLY A 490 -20.98 -23.43 26.32
N TRP A 491 -21.55 -23.70 27.48
CA TRP A 491 -22.88 -23.25 27.83
C TRP A 491 -22.92 -21.72 27.93
N PHE A 492 -24.09 -21.16 27.70
CA PHE A 492 -24.39 -19.74 27.65
C PHE A 492 -23.50 -18.91 28.59
N THR A 493 -22.56 -18.17 28.06
CA THR A 493 -21.82 -17.13 28.74
C THR A 493 -22.28 -15.77 28.23
N LEU A 494 -22.51 -14.85 29.14
CA LEU A 494 -22.86 -13.46 28.79
C LEU A 494 -21.67 -12.67 28.21
N LEU A 495 -20.49 -13.27 28.19
CA LEU A 495 -19.25 -12.66 27.71
C LEU A 495 -18.83 -13.28 26.39
N ALA A 496 -18.81 -12.48 25.35
CA ALA A 496 -18.20 -12.85 24.09
C ALA A 496 -16.69 -13.07 24.25
N GLU A 497 -16.16 -14.05 23.56
CA GLU A 497 -14.73 -14.20 23.38
C GLU A 497 -14.28 -13.49 22.11
N GLU A 498 -13.10 -12.90 22.15
CA GLU A 498 -12.61 -12.07 21.06
C GLU A 498 -11.51 -12.81 20.30
N LEU A 499 -11.81 -13.13 19.05
CA LEU A 499 -10.82 -13.63 18.09
C LEU A 499 -10.05 -12.46 17.52
N ILE A 500 -8.74 -12.57 17.49
CA ILE A 500 -7.85 -11.53 17.03
C ILE A 500 -7.05 -11.91 15.80
N TRP A 501 -6.98 -13.21 15.50
CA TRP A 501 -6.24 -13.74 14.39
C TRP A 501 -6.84 -15.03 13.86
N MET A 502 -6.78 -15.20 12.55
CA MET A 502 -7.02 -16.47 11.87
C MET A 502 -6.15 -16.57 10.63
N GLU A 503 -5.67 -17.76 10.35
CA GLU A 503 -5.01 -18.09 9.10
C GLU A 503 -5.23 -19.53 8.70
N ILE A 504 -5.19 -19.81 7.40
CA ILE A 504 -5.01 -21.14 6.84
C ILE A 504 -3.55 -21.27 6.40
N VAL A 505 -2.87 -22.26 6.95
CA VAL A 505 -1.48 -22.61 6.60
C VAL A 505 -1.51 -23.82 5.68
N ILE A 506 -0.88 -23.72 4.53
CA ILE A 506 -0.79 -24.78 3.52
C ILE A 506 0.69 -25.12 3.32
N ASP A 507 1.04 -26.39 3.50
CA ASP A 507 2.38 -26.87 3.23
C ASP A 507 2.71 -26.83 1.73
N GLY A 508 3.97 -26.59 1.42
CA GLY A 508 4.45 -26.51 0.05
C GLY A 508 5.97 -26.59 -0.01
N GLU A 509 6.51 -26.31 -1.16
CA GLU A 509 7.96 -26.20 -1.33
C GLU A 509 8.49 -25.09 -0.42
N LYS A 510 9.55 -25.40 0.31
CA LYS A 510 10.32 -24.39 1.02
C LYS A 510 11.39 -23.90 0.06
N GLY A 511 11.31 -22.67 -0.28
CA GLY A 511 12.22 -22.07 -1.21
C GLY A 511 13.68 -21.99 -0.72
#